data_6aa10f33beb78bff18dba9c3649bbb9e
#
_entry.id   6aa10f33beb78bff18dba9c3649bbb9e
#
_cell.length_a   1.000
_cell.length_b   1.000
_cell.length_c   1.000
_cell.angle_alpha   90.00
_cell.angle_beta   90.00
_cell.angle_gamma   90.00
#
_symmetry.space_group_name_H-M   'P 1'
#
loop_
_entity.id
_entity.type
_entity.pdbx_description
1 polymer ?
#
loop_
_entity_poly.entity_id
_entity_poly.type
_entity_poly.pdbx_seq_one_letter_code
_entity_poly.pdbx_strand_id
1 'polypeptide(L)'
;MRKVYLNHDGGVDDLVSLYLLLKMEDVELVGVGVIEADCYLEPAVEASKKIIQKFGSTKDQRIRVAASNSRPVHPFPKEWRMHAFTVDALPILNEHKPILVQDSPYKAHEDLVHILRESTDKVDLLFVGPLTDLARALDLDASIEEKIGKLYWMGGTFLEQGNIEEPEHDGTAEWNVYWDPFAAKRVWESSIPIELVALESTRMVPLTLDVRDRWARERKVEGIDFLGQCYAIVPPLTHYVTNSTYFLWDVLTTASFGKEDLVKREVVPSDVITTGASSGRTIRVEDGRPVDLVYHVDRDAFFDYITDLARKD
;
A
#
# COMPACT_ATOMS: atom_id res chain seq x y z
N MET A 1 -19.27 -4.53 -9.48
CA MET A 1 -18.20 -4.37 -8.46
C MET A 1 -16.90 -4.11 -9.19
N ARG A 2 -16.11 -3.16 -8.69
CA ARG A 2 -14.76 -2.88 -9.21
C ARG A 2 -13.82 -3.98 -8.75
N LYS A 3 -13.09 -4.59 -9.68
CA LYS A 3 -12.08 -5.59 -9.34
C LYS A 3 -10.78 -4.91 -8.99
N VAL A 4 -10.13 -5.33 -7.91
CA VAL A 4 -8.85 -4.79 -7.48
C VAL A 4 -7.90 -5.91 -7.05
N TYR A 5 -6.64 -5.79 -7.45
CA TYR A 5 -5.52 -6.58 -6.93
C TYR A 5 -4.70 -5.70 -5.99
N LEU A 6 -4.45 -6.16 -4.78
CA LEU A 6 -3.60 -5.48 -3.81
C LEU A 6 -2.18 -6.06 -3.86
N ASN A 7 -1.16 -5.20 -3.95
CA ASN A 7 0.22 -5.57 -3.66
C ASN A 7 0.76 -4.66 -2.56
N HIS A 8 1.35 -5.27 -1.54
CA HIS A 8 1.80 -4.57 -0.35
C HIS A 8 3.07 -5.18 0.24
N ASP A 9 3.73 -4.47 1.14
CA ASP A 9 5.00 -4.90 1.76
C ASP A 9 4.90 -5.11 3.29
N GLY A 10 3.68 -5.11 3.82
CA GLY A 10 3.35 -5.66 5.13
C GLY A 10 3.52 -4.71 6.30
N GLY A 11 3.68 -3.41 6.09
CA GLY A 11 3.58 -2.42 7.14
C GLY A 11 2.20 -2.40 7.79
N VAL A 12 2.04 -1.70 8.90
CA VAL A 12 0.75 -1.70 9.63
C VAL A 12 -0.37 -1.04 8.83
N ASP A 13 -0.10 -0.03 8.04
CA ASP A 13 -1.10 0.63 7.20
C ASP A 13 -1.41 -0.15 5.92
N ASP A 14 -0.48 -0.99 5.43
CA ASP A 14 -0.79 -2.02 4.44
C ASP A 14 -1.85 -3.00 4.93
N LEU A 15 -1.69 -3.49 6.17
CA LEU A 15 -2.64 -4.40 6.79
C LEU A 15 -4.01 -3.74 6.99
N VAL A 16 -4.03 -2.48 7.37
CA VAL A 16 -5.27 -1.69 7.44
C VAL A 16 -5.87 -1.50 6.06
N SER A 17 -5.06 -1.25 5.03
CA SER A 17 -5.51 -1.15 3.64
C SER A 17 -6.19 -2.43 3.15
N LEU A 18 -5.60 -3.59 3.40
CA LEU A 18 -6.23 -4.89 3.12
C LEU A 18 -7.59 -5.03 3.83
N TYR A 19 -7.63 -4.72 5.12
CA TYR A 19 -8.85 -4.76 5.91
C TYR A 19 -9.96 -3.85 5.32
N LEU A 20 -9.62 -2.61 4.97
CA LEU A 20 -10.58 -1.65 4.42
C LEU A 20 -11.15 -2.12 3.08
N LEU A 21 -10.32 -2.71 2.19
CA LEU A 21 -10.79 -3.28 0.93
C LEU A 21 -11.85 -4.37 1.14
N LEU A 22 -11.68 -5.22 2.18
CA LEU A 22 -12.65 -6.26 2.53
C LEU A 22 -13.99 -5.68 3.03
N LYS A 23 -14.01 -4.42 3.50
CA LYS A 23 -15.21 -3.72 4.00
C LYS A 23 -15.88 -2.83 2.96
N MET A 24 -15.31 -2.67 1.76
CA MET A 24 -15.90 -1.92 0.65
C MET A 24 -16.90 -2.81 -0.12
N GLU A 25 -18.18 -2.43 -0.13
CA GLU A 25 -19.27 -3.25 -0.68
C GLU A 25 -19.25 -3.34 -2.21
N ASP A 26 -18.75 -2.32 -2.88
CA ASP A 26 -18.69 -2.20 -4.34
C ASP A 26 -17.37 -2.70 -4.94
N VAL A 27 -16.47 -3.21 -4.09
CA VAL A 27 -15.16 -3.71 -4.45
C VAL A 27 -15.10 -5.24 -4.42
N GLU A 28 -14.38 -5.82 -5.36
CA GLU A 28 -14.02 -7.23 -5.40
C GLU A 28 -12.50 -7.35 -5.37
N LEU A 29 -11.95 -7.74 -4.20
CA LEU A 29 -10.53 -8.07 -4.09
C LEU A 29 -10.29 -9.42 -4.78
N VAL A 30 -9.49 -9.42 -5.85
CA VAL A 30 -9.27 -10.61 -6.69
C VAL A 30 -7.98 -11.35 -6.36
N GLY A 31 -7.06 -10.73 -5.64
CA GLY A 31 -5.81 -11.34 -5.19
C GLY A 31 -5.00 -10.38 -4.32
N VAL A 32 -4.04 -10.95 -3.58
CA VAL A 32 -3.12 -10.21 -2.71
C VAL A 32 -1.71 -10.70 -2.97
N GLY A 33 -0.84 -9.79 -3.39
CA GLY A 33 0.61 -10.00 -3.49
C GLY A 33 1.34 -9.35 -2.33
N VAL A 34 2.34 -10.03 -1.80
CA VAL A 34 3.17 -9.52 -0.70
C VAL A 34 4.62 -9.56 -1.09
N ILE A 35 5.31 -8.42 -0.97
CA ILE A 35 6.75 -8.28 -1.22
C ILE A 35 7.49 -7.91 0.07
N GLU A 36 8.74 -8.33 0.20
CA GLU A 36 9.59 -7.94 1.32
C GLU A 36 10.22 -6.56 1.06
N ALA A 37 9.71 -5.51 1.74
CA ALA A 37 10.33 -4.19 1.77
C ALA A 37 10.27 -3.59 3.19
N ASP A 38 9.17 -2.96 3.61
CA ASP A 38 9.02 -2.46 4.99
C ASP A 38 9.01 -3.61 6.01
N CYS A 39 8.33 -4.71 5.70
CA CYS A 39 8.19 -5.85 6.57
C CYS A 39 8.92 -7.09 6.05
N TYR A 40 9.13 -8.09 6.91
CA TYR A 40 9.58 -9.41 6.50
C TYR A 40 8.44 -10.19 5.85
N LEU A 41 8.76 -10.96 4.81
CA LEU A 41 7.78 -11.60 3.95
C LEU A 41 6.84 -12.55 4.70
N GLU A 42 7.39 -13.46 5.51
CA GLU A 42 6.60 -14.48 6.19
C GLU A 42 5.56 -13.89 7.16
N PRO A 43 5.92 -12.96 8.08
CA PRO A 43 4.94 -12.31 8.95
C PRO A 43 3.87 -11.54 8.16
N ALA A 44 4.23 -10.86 7.08
CA ALA A 44 3.31 -10.09 6.26
C ALA A 44 2.30 -10.98 5.52
N VAL A 45 2.75 -12.10 4.95
CA VAL A 45 1.89 -13.13 4.32
C VAL A 45 0.94 -13.73 5.35
N GLU A 46 1.46 -14.08 6.52
CA GLU A 46 0.67 -14.68 7.60
C GLU A 46 -0.41 -13.72 8.12
N ALA A 47 -0.04 -12.45 8.35
CA ALA A 47 -0.98 -11.41 8.76
C ALA A 47 -2.08 -11.20 7.71
N SER A 48 -1.73 -11.15 6.42
CA SER A 48 -2.69 -11.00 5.33
C SER A 48 -3.72 -12.13 5.32
N LYS A 49 -3.28 -13.38 5.47
CA LYS A 49 -4.17 -14.55 5.54
C LYS A 49 -5.10 -14.49 6.76
N LYS A 50 -4.58 -14.08 7.92
CA LYS A 50 -5.37 -13.90 9.14
C LYS A 50 -6.43 -12.81 9.00
N ILE A 51 -6.08 -11.69 8.37
CA ILE A 51 -7.03 -10.58 8.11
C ILE A 51 -8.15 -11.04 7.18
N ILE A 52 -7.82 -11.70 6.07
CA ILE A 52 -8.84 -12.24 5.15
C ILE A 52 -9.74 -13.24 5.87
N GLN A 53 -9.16 -14.14 6.66
CA GLN A 53 -9.94 -15.14 7.40
C GLN A 53 -10.86 -14.52 8.43
N LYS A 54 -10.40 -13.51 9.17
CA LYS A 54 -11.18 -12.92 10.26
C LYS A 54 -12.23 -11.94 9.76
N PHE A 55 -11.87 -11.07 8.84
CA PHE A 55 -12.68 -9.93 8.45
C PHE A 55 -13.32 -10.04 7.08
N GLY A 56 -12.87 -10.98 6.26
CA GLY A 56 -13.43 -11.23 4.93
C GLY A 56 -14.75 -12.01 5.01
N SER A 57 -15.60 -11.76 4.04
CA SER A 57 -16.84 -12.53 3.83
C SER A 57 -16.52 -13.96 3.35
N THR A 58 -17.51 -14.82 3.28
CA THR A 58 -17.35 -16.19 2.74
C THR A 58 -16.78 -16.19 1.31
N LYS A 59 -17.07 -15.14 0.51
CA LYS A 59 -16.50 -14.95 -0.83
C LYS A 59 -14.99 -14.68 -0.76
N ASP A 60 -14.59 -13.83 0.17
CA ASP A 60 -13.20 -13.39 0.31
C ASP A 60 -12.29 -14.50 0.85
N GLN A 61 -12.82 -15.50 1.53
CA GLN A 61 -12.07 -16.69 1.97
C GLN A 61 -11.45 -17.50 0.81
N ARG A 62 -11.85 -17.23 -0.43
CA ARG A 62 -11.28 -17.85 -1.65
C ARG A 62 -10.07 -17.09 -2.19
N ILE A 63 -9.83 -15.88 -1.72
CA ILE A 63 -8.66 -15.09 -2.09
C ILE A 63 -7.42 -15.84 -1.64
N ARG A 64 -6.42 -15.89 -2.50
CA ARG A 64 -5.10 -16.44 -2.20
C ARG A 64 -4.11 -15.32 -1.98
N VAL A 65 -3.14 -15.58 -1.12
CA VAL A 65 -2.05 -14.65 -0.85
C VAL A 65 -0.80 -15.17 -1.56
N ALA A 66 -0.25 -14.36 -2.44
CA ALA A 66 0.93 -14.69 -3.24
C ALA A 66 2.18 -14.04 -2.65
N ALA A 67 3.12 -14.86 -2.20
CA ALA A 67 4.42 -14.39 -1.72
C ALA A 67 5.34 -14.03 -2.89
N SER A 68 5.94 -12.85 -2.87
CA SER A 68 6.99 -12.49 -3.82
C SER A 68 8.27 -13.31 -3.56
N ASN A 69 9.04 -13.54 -4.62
CA ASN A 69 10.41 -14.02 -4.53
C ASN A 69 11.42 -12.95 -4.93
N SER A 70 10.98 -11.69 -4.92
CA SER A 70 11.79 -10.52 -5.22
C SER A 70 12.10 -9.72 -3.98
N ARG A 71 13.17 -8.96 -4.08
CA ARG A 71 13.51 -7.87 -3.17
C ARG A 71 13.69 -6.61 -3.99
N PRO A 72 13.32 -5.45 -3.44
CA PRO A 72 13.73 -4.16 -4.01
C PRO A 72 15.25 -4.02 -4.08
N VAL A 73 15.71 -3.08 -4.89
CA VAL A 73 17.15 -2.81 -5.09
C VAL A 73 17.80 -2.23 -3.83
N HIS A 74 17.11 -1.32 -3.17
CA HIS A 74 17.58 -0.70 -1.93
C HIS A 74 16.91 -1.34 -0.71
N PRO A 75 17.65 -1.64 0.36
CA PRO A 75 17.07 -2.20 1.57
C PRO A 75 16.43 -1.11 2.43
N PHE A 76 15.45 -1.50 3.24
CA PHE A 76 14.94 -0.65 4.30
C PHE A 76 15.85 -0.73 5.53
N PRO A 77 16.08 0.37 6.27
CA PRO A 77 16.91 0.35 7.46
C PRO A 77 16.44 -0.67 8.47
N LYS A 78 17.36 -1.53 8.92
CA LYS A 78 17.05 -2.61 9.86
C LYS A 78 16.41 -2.11 11.15
N GLU A 79 16.83 -0.95 11.61
CA GLU A 79 16.36 -0.32 12.85
C GLU A 79 14.89 0.07 12.78
N TRP A 80 14.38 0.33 11.60
CA TRP A 80 12.99 0.75 11.37
C TRP A 80 12.03 -0.42 11.25
N ARG A 81 12.56 -1.63 11.07
CA ARG A 81 11.80 -2.88 10.95
C ARG A 81 11.46 -3.53 12.31
N MET A 82 11.46 -2.79 13.40
CA MET A 82 11.22 -3.38 14.72
C MET A 82 9.83 -4.03 14.88
N HIS A 83 8.82 -3.49 14.22
CA HIS A 83 7.46 -4.06 14.24
C HIS A 83 7.28 -5.23 13.27
N ALA A 84 8.20 -5.42 12.34
CA ALA A 84 8.11 -6.40 11.27
C ALA A 84 7.98 -7.86 11.75
N PHE A 85 8.42 -8.16 12.96
CA PHE A 85 8.27 -9.48 13.58
C PHE A 85 6.95 -9.68 14.31
N THR A 86 6.16 -8.62 14.51
CA THR A 86 4.97 -8.65 15.36
C THR A 86 3.68 -8.37 14.61
N VAL A 87 3.75 -8.01 13.33
CA VAL A 87 2.57 -7.68 12.51
C VAL A 87 1.56 -8.81 12.43
N ASP A 88 2.00 -10.07 12.45
CA ASP A 88 1.12 -11.24 12.46
C ASP A 88 0.71 -11.70 13.87
N ALA A 89 1.31 -11.10 14.92
CA ALA A 89 1.11 -11.49 16.32
C ALA A 89 0.03 -10.66 17.03
N LEU A 90 -0.64 -9.75 16.34
CA LEU A 90 -1.73 -8.97 16.91
C LEU A 90 -2.77 -9.89 17.57
N PRO A 91 -3.17 -9.66 18.85
CA PRO A 91 -4.09 -10.53 19.56
C PRO A 91 -5.36 -10.86 18.78
N ILE A 92 -5.97 -9.83 18.18
CA ILE A 92 -7.19 -9.95 17.38
C ILE A 92 -7.04 -10.88 16.16
N LEU A 93 -5.86 -11.00 15.59
CA LEU A 93 -5.57 -11.89 14.45
C LEU A 93 -5.27 -13.35 14.87
N ASN A 94 -5.12 -13.62 16.17
CA ASN A 94 -4.71 -14.93 16.70
C ASN A 94 -5.78 -15.63 17.53
N GLU A 95 -7.03 -15.16 17.50
CA GLU A 95 -8.16 -15.75 18.22
C GLU A 95 -8.59 -17.08 17.61
N HIS A 96 -8.40 -17.27 16.32
CA HIS A 96 -8.86 -18.46 15.59
C HIS A 96 -7.71 -19.19 14.90
N LYS A 97 -7.64 -20.49 15.10
CA LYS A 97 -6.71 -21.41 14.41
C LYS A 97 -7.47 -22.68 14.00
N PRO A 98 -7.12 -23.35 12.90
CA PRO A 98 -6.03 -23.04 11.96
C PRO A 98 -6.40 -21.94 10.95
N ILE A 99 -5.38 -21.42 10.23
CA ILE A 99 -5.58 -20.53 9.10
C ILE A 99 -5.97 -21.37 7.90
N LEU A 100 -7.11 -21.03 7.29
CA LEU A 100 -7.70 -21.76 6.16
C LEU A 100 -7.44 -21.07 4.81
N VAL A 101 -7.14 -19.76 4.83
CA VAL A 101 -6.79 -19.00 3.62
C VAL A 101 -5.50 -19.57 3.04
N GLN A 102 -5.53 -19.88 1.76
CA GLN A 102 -4.46 -20.59 1.08
C GLN A 102 -3.44 -19.64 0.48
N ASP A 103 -2.20 -20.10 0.40
CA ASP A 103 -1.18 -19.45 -0.40
C ASP A 103 -1.50 -19.63 -1.90
N SER A 104 -1.13 -18.63 -2.71
CA SER A 104 -1.13 -18.81 -4.17
C SER A 104 -0.06 -19.82 -4.57
N PRO A 105 -0.31 -20.67 -5.57
CA PRO A 105 0.71 -21.54 -6.16
C PRO A 105 1.75 -20.77 -6.97
N TYR A 106 1.50 -19.49 -7.26
CA TYR A 106 2.34 -18.60 -8.04
C TYR A 106 3.07 -17.60 -7.15
N LYS A 107 4.19 -17.07 -7.63
CA LYS A 107 4.84 -15.91 -7.01
C LYS A 107 4.05 -14.63 -7.31
N ALA A 108 4.16 -13.58 -6.48
CA ALA A 108 3.29 -12.41 -6.58
C ALA A 108 3.19 -11.82 -8.00
N HIS A 109 4.30 -11.66 -8.71
CA HIS A 109 4.29 -11.16 -10.10
C HIS A 109 3.66 -12.15 -11.10
N GLU A 110 3.82 -13.48 -10.90
CA GLU A 110 3.20 -14.52 -11.74
C GLU A 110 1.70 -14.62 -11.45
N ASP A 111 1.31 -14.50 -10.17
CA ASP A 111 -0.08 -14.48 -9.70
C ASP A 111 -0.85 -13.31 -10.32
N LEU A 112 -0.23 -12.12 -10.33
CA LEU A 112 -0.78 -10.92 -10.97
C LEU A 112 -1.03 -11.17 -12.46
N VAL A 113 -0.05 -11.74 -13.19
CA VAL A 113 -0.20 -12.08 -14.62
C VAL A 113 -1.35 -13.07 -14.82
N HIS A 114 -1.42 -14.11 -13.99
CA HIS A 114 -2.46 -15.14 -14.06
C HIS A 114 -3.87 -14.54 -13.84
N ILE A 115 -4.05 -13.74 -12.78
CA ILE A 115 -5.32 -13.08 -12.47
C ILE A 115 -5.75 -12.14 -13.60
N LEU A 116 -4.84 -11.33 -14.14
CA LEU A 116 -5.13 -10.39 -15.21
C LEU A 116 -5.53 -11.12 -16.50
N ARG A 117 -4.84 -12.21 -16.86
CA ARG A 117 -5.16 -13.03 -18.04
C ARG A 117 -6.53 -13.68 -17.94
N GLU A 118 -6.91 -14.18 -16.77
CA GLU A 118 -8.19 -14.85 -16.55
C GLU A 118 -9.35 -13.87 -16.38
N SER A 119 -9.09 -12.61 -16.04
CA SER A 119 -10.14 -11.64 -15.87
C SER A 119 -10.81 -11.26 -17.19
N THR A 120 -12.14 -11.29 -17.19
CA THR A 120 -12.96 -10.79 -18.31
C THR A 120 -13.06 -9.27 -18.32
N ASP A 121 -12.92 -8.64 -17.17
CA ASP A 121 -13.00 -7.21 -16.98
C ASP A 121 -11.62 -6.64 -16.68
N LYS A 122 -11.47 -5.32 -16.80
CA LYS A 122 -10.26 -4.66 -16.32
C LYS A 122 -10.19 -4.78 -14.80
N VAL A 123 -8.96 -4.93 -14.29
CA VAL A 123 -8.65 -4.98 -12.87
C VAL A 123 -7.86 -3.73 -12.52
N ASP A 124 -8.31 -3.02 -11.50
CA ASP A 124 -7.53 -1.93 -10.92
C ASP A 124 -6.42 -2.51 -10.04
N LEU A 125 -5.28 -1.84 -10.00
CA LEU A 125 -4.15 -2.24 -9.18
C LEU A 125 -4.01 -1.25 -8.03
N LEU A 126 -3.94 -1.76 -6.81
CA LEU A 126 -3.60 -0.99 -5.62
C LEU A 126 -2.24 -1.46 -5.12
N PHE A 127 -1.22 -0.62 -5.28
CA PHE A 127 0.12 -0.90 -4.83
C PHE A 127 0.49 0.08 -3.71
N VAL A 128 0.91 -0.45 -2.58
CA VAL A 128 1.27 0.32 -1.40
C VAL A 128 2.70 0.03 -0.90
N GLY A 129 3.47 -0.64 -1.75
CA GLY A 129 4.90 -0.90 -1.63
C GLY A 129 5.63 -0.59 -2.94
N PRO A 130 6.87 -1.06 -3.12
CA PRO A 130 7.64 -0.86 -4.35
C PRO A 130 7.00 -1.58 -5.54
N LEU A 131 7.19 -1.05 -6.75
CA LEU A 131 6.59 -1.58 -7.98
C LEU A 131 7.34 -2.80 -8.59
N THR A 132 8.23 -3.43 -7.85
CA THR A 132 9.07 -4.54 -8.32
C THR A 132 8.27 -5.69 -8.91
N ASP A 133 7.18 -6.11 -8.24
CA ASP A 133 6.35 -7.21 -8.75
C ASP A 133 5.55 -6.80 -10.00
N LEU A 134 5.08 -5.54 -10.09
CA LEU A 134 4.40 -5.05 -11.29
C LEU A 134 5.36 -4.97 -12.48
N ALA A 135 6.57 -4.43 -12.30
CA ALA A 135 7.59 -4.37 -13.34
C ALA A 135 7.92 -5.77 -13.87
N ARG A 136 8.12 -6.74 -12.96
CA ARG A 136 8.37 -8.15 -13.34
C ARG A 136 7.18 -8.80 -14.06
N ALA A 137 5.95 -8.48 -13.65
CA ALA A 137 4.76 -8.97 -14.33
C ALA A 137 4.67 -8.43 -15.77
N LEU A 138 4.97 -7.14 -15.97
CA LEU A 138 5.04 -6.52 -17.29
C LEU A 138 6.16 -7.08 -18.18
N ASP A 139 7.28 -7.45 -17.60
CA ASP A 139 8.39 -8.08 -18.32
C ASP A 139 8.08 -9.54 -18.65
N LEU A 140 7.31 -10.23 -17.80
CA LEU A 140 6.84 -11.60 -18.08
C LEU A 140 5.78 -11.63 -19.19
N ASP A 141 4.88 -10.63 -19.20
CA ASP A 141 3.82 -10.51 -20.20
C ASP A 141 3.34 -9.06 -20.35
N ALA A 142 3.87 -8.35 -21.33
CA ALA A 142 3.47 -6.96 -21.60
C ALA A 142 1.97 -6.83 -22.00
N SER A 143 1.34 -7.89 -22.49
CA SER A 143 -0.08 -7.83 -22.90
C SER A 143 -1.05 -7.60 -21.74
N ILE A 144 -0.61 -7.82 -20.50
CA ILE A 144 -1.45 -7.55 -19.31
C ILE A 144 -1.79 -6.07 -19.12
N GLU A 145 -1.04 -5.15 -19.73
CA GLU A 145 -1.35 -3.71 -19.67
C GLU A 145 -2.79 -3.41 -20.11
N GLU A 146 -3.28 -4.11 -21.16
CA GLU A 146 -4.64 -3.94 -21.67
C GLU A 146 -5.72 -4.36 -20.67
N LYS A 147 -5.37 -5.22 -19.70
CA LYS A 147 -6.25 -5.74 -18.65
C LYS A 147 -6.28 -4.88 -17.41
N ILE A 148 -5.35 -3.93 -17.29
CA ILE A 148 -5.27 -3.03 -16.14
C ILE A 148 -6.19 -1.82 -16.37
N GLY A 149 -7.02 -1.51 -15.38
CA GLY A 149 -7.87 -0.31 -15.39
C GLY A 149 -7.06 0.92 -15.05
N LYS A 150 -6.58 1.00 -13.82
CA LYS A 150 -5.71 2.07 -13.30
C LYS A 150 -4.81 1.49 -12.21
N LEU A 151 -3.60 2.00 -12.10
CA LEU A 151 -2.72 1.80 -10.95
C LEU A 151 -2.93 2.93 -9.95
N TYR A 152 -3.36 2.59 -8.75
CA TYR A 152 -3.37 3.44 -7.56
C TYR A 152 -2.12 3.12 -6.76
N TRP A 153 -1.18 4.05 -6.70
CA TRP A 153 0.11 3.79 -6.07
C TRP A 153 0.45 4.80 -4.98
N MET A 154 0.72 4.28 -3.76
CA MET A 154 1.39 5.06 -2.74
C MET A 154 2.85 5.17 -3.10
N GLY A 155 3.32 6.37 -3.38
CA GLY A 155 4.73 6.57 -3.73
C GLY A 155 5.06 7.97 -4.22
N GLY A 156 6.33 8.27 -4.24
CA GLY A 156 6.87 9.47 -4.85
C GLY A 156 6.59 10.78 -4.13
N THR A 157 7.21 11.81 -4.65
CA THR A 157 6.98 13.19 -4.25
C THR A 157 7.60 14.15 -5.27
N PHE A 158 6.93 15.26 -5.54
CA PHE A 158 7.45 16.39 -6.30
C PHE A 158 7.87 17.56 -5.40
N LEU A 159 7.82 17.36 -4.07
CA LEU A 159 8.34 18.32 -3.10
C LEU A 159 9.87 18.38 -3.16
N GLU A 160 10.43 19.45 -2.64
CA GLU A 160 11.90 19.60 -2.54
C GLU A 160 12.51 18.57 -1.58
N GLN A 161 11.75 18.16 -0.58
CA GLN A 161 12.18 17.18 0.44
C GLN A 161 11.24 15.98 0.46
N GLY A 162 11.84 14.79 0.29
CA GLY A 162 11.21 13.48 0.46
C GLY A 162 11.24 12.99 1.91
N ASN A 163 11.42 11.68 2.07
CA ASN A 163 11.51 11.02 3.38
C ASN A 163 12.69 10.02 3.48
N ILE A 164 13.63 10.06 2.54
CA ILE A 164 14.84 9.25 2.58
C ILE A 164 15.89 9.96 3.46
N GLU A 165 16.47 9.22 4.40
CA GLU A 165 17.54 9.70 5.30
C GLU A 165 18.83 8.88 5.15
N GLU A 166 19.00 8.17 4.02
CA GLU A 166 20.19 7.39 3.73
C GLU A 166 21.41 8.29 3.51
N PRO A 167 22.61 7.93 4.05
CA PRO A 167 23.77 8.83 4.06
C PRO A 167 24.27 9.30 2.69
N GLU A 168 24.06 8.48 1.63
CA GLU A 168 24.50 8.80 0.26
C GLU A 168 23.39 9.38 -0.61
N HIS A 169 22.19 9.59 -0.03
CA HIS A 169 21.01 10.13 -0.72
C HIS A 169 20.82 11.60 -0.36
N ASP A 170 20.32 12.40 -1.30
CA ASP A 170 20.10 13.84 -1.09
C ASP A 170 18.76 14.16 -0.37
N GLY A 171 18.01 13.15 0.03
CA GLY A 171 16.75 13.31 0.78
C GLY A 171 15.53 13.69 -0.06
N THR A 172 15.63 13.68 -1.40
CA THR A 172 14.58 14.18 -2.29
C THR A 172 13.59 13.11 -2.78
N ALA A 173 13.81 11.85 -2.44
CA ALA A 173 12.94 10.73 -2.85
C ALA A 173 11.99 10.29 -1.73
N GLU A 174 11.00 9.50 -2.12
CA GLU A 174 10.09 8.77 -1.25
C GLU A 174 10.43 7.27 -1.26
N TRP A 175 10.17 6.56 -0.15
CA TRP A 175 10.65 5.20 0.09
C TRP A 175 10.20 4.19 -0.97
N ASN A 176 8.94 4.14 -1.37
CA ASN A 176 8.43 3.14 -2.33
C ASN A 176 9.09 3.29 -3.72
N VAL A 177 9.40 4.52 -4.13
CA VAL A 177 10.17 4.77 -5.36
C VAL A 177 11.65 4.47 -5.15
N TYR A 178 12.21 4.86 -4.00
CA TYR A 178 13.62 4.64 -3.70
C TYR A 178 13.97 3.17 -3.56
N TRP A 179 13.09 2.36 -3.00
CA TRP A 179 13.32 0.92 -2.89
C TRP A 179 13.61 0.27 -4.24
N ASP A 180 12.84 0.62 -5.28
CA ASP A 180 13.10 0.11 -6.63
C ASP A 180 12.81 1.17 -7.72
N PRO A 181 13.76 2.11 -7.92
CA PRO A 181 13.58 3.17 -8.90
C PRO A 181 13.57 2.65 -10.34
N PHE A 182 14.17 1.48 -10.60
CA PHE A 182 14.14 0.85 -11.92
C PHE A 182 12.77 0.25 -12.22
N ALA A 183 12.15 -0.40 -11.23
CA ALA A 183 10.78 -0.88 -11.34
C ALA A 183 9.79 0.27 -11.54
N ALA A 184 9.92 1.36 -10.78
CA ALA A 184 9.13 2.56 -10.97
C ALA A 184 9.30 3.10 -12.40
N LYS A 185 10.53 3.27 -12.88
CA LYS A 185 10.81 3.71 -14.26
C LYS A 185 10.18 2.78 -15.31
N ARG A 186 10.29 1.47 -15.13
CA ARG A 186 9.66 0.48 -16.02
C ARG A 186 8.15 0.66 -16.13
N VAL A 187 7.49 0.96 -15.00
CA VAL A 187 6.04 1.26 -14.97
C VAL A 187 5.74 2.62 -15.59
N TRP A 188 6.60 3.63 -15.41
CA TRP A 188 6.48 4.92 -16.11
C TRP A 188 6.55 4.79 -17.64
N GLU A 189 7.25 3.80 -18.15
CA GLU A 189 7.36 3.50 -19.58
C GLU A 189 6.15 2.71 -20.13
N SER A 190 5.24 2.27 -19.27
CA SER A 190 4.02 1.56 -19.67
C SER A 190 2.89 2.53 -20.08
N SER A 191 1.79 1.98 -20.61
CA SER A 191 0.57 2.75 -20.94
C SER A 191 -0.45 2.80 -19.78
N ILE A 192 -0.16 2.18 -18.63
CA ILE A 192 -1.06 2.04 -17.49
C ILE A 192 -1.41 3.42 -16.92
N PRO A 193 -2.69 3.81 -16.81
CA PRO A 193 -3.05 5.05 -16.09
C PRO A 193 -2.59 4.98 -14.64
N ILE A 194 -1.90 6.02 -14.15
CA ILE A 194 -1.34 6.05 -12.79
C ILE A 194 -2.02 7.14 -11.98
N GLU A 195 -2.59 6.79 -10.84
CA GLU A 195 -2.91 7.72 -9.76
C GLU A 195 -1.81 7.61 -8.71
N LEU A 196 -1.10 8.72 -8.51
CA LEU A 196 0.04 8.79 -7.60
C LEU A 196 -0.39 9.48 -6.30
N VAL A 197 -0.48 8.71 -5.22
CA VAL A 197 -0.76 9.21 -3.87
C VAL A 197 0.58 9.45 -3.18
N ALA A 198 1.09 10.66 -3.38
CA ALA A 198 2.44 11.05 -3.01
C ALA A 198 2.52 11.77 -1.66
N LEU A 199 3.72 12.11 -1.20
CA LEU A 199 3.92 12.78 0.09
C LEU A 199 3.16 14.12 0.20
N GLU A 200 2.82 14.76 -0.91
CA GLU A 200 1.99 15.97 -0.98
C GLU A 200 0.69 15.81 -0.20
N SER A 201 0.01 14.69 -0.37
CA SER A 201 -1.28 14.41 0.26
C SER A 201 -1.15 13.56 1.52
N THR A 202 -0.24 12.58 1.56
CA THR A 202 -0.12 11.67 2.71
C THR A 202 0.32 12.39 3.98
N ARG A 203 1.12 13.46 3.87
CA ARG A 203 1.50 14.33 5.00
C ARG A 203 0.31 15.10 5.61
N MET A 204 -0.85 15.09 4.95
CA MET A 204 -2.07 15.75 5.45
C MET A 204 -2.91 14.85 6.36
N VAL A 205 -2.59 13.56 6.47
CA VAL A 205 -3.35 12.58 7.26
C VAL A 205 -2.51 11.97 8.41
N PRO A 206 -2.02 12.82 9.34
CA PRO A 206 -1.28 12.33 10.50
C PRO A 206 -2.21 11.61 11.48
N LEU A 207 -1.73 10.54 12.08
CA LEU A 207 -2.39 9.90 13.22
C LEU A 207 -2.22 10.79 14.46
N THR A 208 -3.26 11.51 14.81
CA THR A 208 -3.25 12.45 15.94
C THR A 208 -3.88 11.85 17.20
N LEU A 209 -3.68 12.50 18.36
CA LEU A 209 -4.24 12.04 19.63
C LEU A 209 -5.77 12.00 19.62
N ASP A 210 -6.43 12.94 18.96
CA ASP A 210 -7.89 12.98 18.83
C ASP A 210 -8.43 11.78 18.05
N VAL A 211 -7.76 11.36 16.99
CA VAL A 211 -8.11 10.13 16.23
C VAL A 211 -7.95 8.89 17.11
N ARG A 212 -6.81 8.75 17.80
CA ARG A 212 -6.58 7.63 18.73
C ARG A 212 -7.62 7.59 19.84
N ASP A 213 -7.93 8.75 20.43
CA ASP A 213 -8.94 8.87 21.49
C ASP A 213 -10.35 8.52 20.98
N ARG A 214 -10.67 8.89 19.73
CA ARG A 214 -11.92 8.48 19.06
C ARG A 214 -11.99 6.97 18.98
N TRP A 215 -10.98 6.32 18.40
CA TRP A 215 -10.95 4.86 18.25
C TRP A 215 -10.92 4.13 19.60
N ALA A 216 -10.20 4.66 20.59
CA ALA A 216 -10.16 4.08 21.94
C ALA A 216 -11.55 4.04 22.60
N ARG A 217 -12.39 5.05 22.38
CA ARG A 217 -13.78 5.06 22.89
C ARG A 217 -14.68 4.04 22.20
N GLU A 218 -14.39 3.72 20.94
CA GLU A 218 -15.18 2.81 20.09
C GLU A 218 -14.57 1.40 20.00
N ARG A 219 -13.51 1.10 20.73
CA ARG A 219 -12.74 -0.18 20.65
C ARG A 219 -13.56 -1.45 20.87
N LYS A 220 -14.81 -1.38 21.26
CA LYS A 220 -15.71 -2.54 21.34
C LYS A 220 -16.21 -2.99 19.96
N VAL A 221 -16.08 -2.15 18.94
CA VAL A 221 -16.30 -2.51 17.54
C VAL A 221 -15.02 -3.18 17.06
N GLU A 222 -15.13 -4.40 16.57
CA GLU A 222 -13.99 -5.26 16.25
C GLU A 222 -13.03 -4.63 15.23
N GLY A 223 -13.55 -4.01 14.17
CA GLY A 223 -12.73 -3.33 13.20
C GLY A 223 -12.00 -2.10 13.76
N ILE A 224 -12.64 -1.35 14.65
CA ILE A 224 -11.97 -0.22 15.34
C ILE A 224 -10.87 -0.72 16.27
N ASP A 225 -11.10 -1.85 16.97
CA ASP A 225 -10.07 -2.47 17.81
C ASP A 225 -8.89 -2.94 16.97
N PHE A 226 -9.14 -3.50 15.78
CA PHE A 226 -8.09 -3.88 14.84
C PHE A 226 -7.22 -2.68 14.41
N LEU A 227 -7.84 -1.56 14.00
CA LEU A 227 -7.12 -0.33 13.69
C LEU A 227 -6.27 0.13 14.88
N GLY A 228 -6.87 0.13 16.09
CA GLY A 228 -6.18 0.50 17.32
C GLY A 228 -4.98 -0.39 17.62
N GLN A 229 -5.08 -1.70 17.42
CA GLN A 229 -3.98 -2.64 17.62
C GLN A 229 -2.86 -2.44 16.58
N CYS A 230 -3.20 -2.24 15.29
CA CYS A 230 -2.23 -1.95 14.25
C CYS A 230 -1.38 -0.73 14.59
N TYR A 231 -2.02 0.38 14.89
CA TYR A 231 -1.30 1.62 15.17
C TYR A 231 -0.66 1.69 16.57
N ALA A 232 -1.01 0.76 17.48
CA ALA A 232 -0.33 0.65 18.77
C ALA A 232 1.09 0.05 18.65
N ILE A 233 1.38 -0.70 17.59
CA ILE A 233 2.70 -1.31 17.38
C ILE A 233 3.62 -0.49 16.46
N VAL A 234 3.15 0.64 15.94
CA VAL A 234 3.98 1.53 15.12
C VAL A 234 5.19 2.00 15.93
N PRO A 235 6.41 1.77 15.45
CA PRO A 235 7.61 2.24 16.11
C PRO A 235 7.72 3.77 16.03
N PRO A 236 8.43 4.41 16.96
CA PRO A 236 8.80 5.81 16.76
C PRO A 236 9.64 5.95 15.49
N LEU A 237 9.28 6.88 14.61
CA LEU A 237 9.98 7.11 13.34
C LEU A 237 11.42 7.61 13.52
N THR A 238 11.75 8.10 14.71
CA THR A 238 13.12 8.48 15.08
C THR A 238 13.48 7.94 16.45
N HIS A 239 14.72 7.51 16.63
CA HIS A 239 15.20 6.87 17.86
C HIS A 239 15.13 7.76 19.12
N TYR A 240 15.04 9.08 18.94
CA TYR A 240 15.18 10.05 20.02
C TYR A 240 13.99 11.00 20.17
N VAL A 241 13.00 10.93 19.28
CA VAL A 241 11.82 11.79 19.32
C VAL A 241 10.60 10.95 19.68
N THR A 242 10.17 11.03 20.92
CA THR A 242 9.03 10.25 21.46
C THR A 242 7.68 10.66 20.88
N ASN A 243 7.60 11.77 20.15
CA ASN A 243 6.38 12.33 19.55
C ASN A 243 6.46 12.39 18.02
N SER A 244 7.16 11.46 17.40
CA SER A 244 7.14 11.36 15.94
C SER A 244 5.72 11.09 15.45
N THR A 245 5.34 11.76 14.37
CA THR A 245 4.01 11.62 13.77
C THR A 245 4.04 10.50 12.74
N TYR A 246 3.15 9.51 12.90
CA TYR A 246 2.88 8.52 11.87
C TYR A 246 1.79 9.05 10.94
N PHE A 247 2.01 8.91 9.64
CA PHE A 247 1.01 9.27 8.63
C PHE A 247 0.37 8.00 8.08
N LEU A 248 -0.87 8.10 7.61
CA LEU A 248 -1.60 6.97 7.04
C LEU A 248 -1.39 6.95 5.52
N TRP A 249 -0.16 6.62 5.07
CA TRP A 249 0.26 6.69 3.67
C TRP A 249 -0.59 5.78 2.77
N ASP A 250 -0.60 4.49 3.05
CA ASP A 250 -1.23 3.45 2.25
C ASP A 250 -2.74 3.45 2.41
N VAL A 251 -3.19 3.77 3.62
CA VAL A 251 -4.62 3.91 3.92
C VAL A 251 -5.22 5.07 3.13
N LEU A 252 -4.48 6.17 2.89
CA LEU A 252 -4.97 7.24 2.02
C LEU A 252 -5.13 6.76 0.57
N THR A 253 -4.17 5.97 0.06
CA THR A 253 -4.24 5.39 -1.29
C THR A 253 -5.46 4.48 -1.42
N THR A 254 -5.70 3.65 -0.42
CA THR A 254 -6.88 2.77 -0.35
C THR A 254 -8.18 3.57 -0.25
N ALA A 255 -8.20 4.65 0.54
CA ALA A 255 -9.37 5.50 0.68
C ALA A 255 -9.67 6.29 -0.61
N SER A 256 -8.64 6.79 -1.32
CA SER A 256 -8.82 7.48 -2.60
C SER A 256 -9.39 6.56 -3.68
N PHE A 257 -8.99 5.28 -3.67
CA PHE A 257 -9.58 4.24 -4.51
C PHE A 257 -11.06 4.01 -4.17
N GLY A 258 -11.40 3.89 -2.89
CA GLY A 258 -12.77 3.58 -2.45
C GLY A 258 -13.73 4.79 -2.52
N LYS A 259 -13.23 6.01 -2.39
CA LYS A 259 -14.04 7.24 -2.35
C LYS A 259 -13.28 8.40 -3.00
N GLU A 260 -13.51 8.58 -4.30
CA GLU A 260 -12.74 9.51 -5.16
C GLU A 260 -12.89 10.99 -4.79
N ASP A 261 -14.00 11.38 -4.17
CA ASP A 261 -14.30 12.75 -3.76
C ASP A 261 -13.54 13.22 -2.49
N LEU A 262 -12.85 12.31 -1.81
CA LEU A 262 -11.97 12.64 -0.68
C LEU A 262 -10.77 13.47 -1.08
N VAL A 263 -10.32 13.37 -2.33
CA VAL A 263 -9.03 13.90 -2.77
C VAL A 263 -9.16 14.80 -3.98
N LYS A 264 -8.18 15.72 -4.14
CA LYS A 264 -8.03 16.53 -5.36
C LYS A 264 -6.81 16.06 -6.12
N ARG A 265 -6.94 16.06 -7.44
CA ARG A 265 -5.94 15.54 -8.37
C ARG A 265 -5.51 16.64 -9.35
N GLU A 266 -4.26 16.57 -9.78
CA GLU A 266 -3.75 17.33 -10.95
C GLU A 266 -2.94 16.38 -11.84
N VAL A 267 -2.96 16.64 -13.14
CA VAL A 267 -2.11 15.88 -14.08
C VAL A 267 -0.72 16.48 -14.08
N VAL A 268 0.29 15.66 -13.78
CA VAL A 268 1.69 16.05 -13.75
C VAL A 268 2.48 15.27 -14.79
N PRO A 269 3.06 15.93 -15.81
CA PRO A 269 4.02 15.28 -16.67
C PRO A 269 5.33 15.05 -15.91
N SER A 270 5.77 13.78 -15.86
CA SER A 270 6.78 13.36 -14.88
C SER A 270 7.71 12.28 -15.39
N ASP A 271 8.81 12.10 -14.66
CA ASP A 271 9.75 10.99 -14.82
C ASP A 271 10.35 10.59 -13.46
N VAL A 272 11.12 9.52 -13.44
CA VAL A 272 11.78 8.94 -12.26
C VAL A 272 13.29 8.92 -12.48
N ILE A 273 14.06 9.44 -11.52
CA ILE A 273 15.53 9.35 -11.49
C ILE A 273 15.89 7.96 -10.91
N THR A 274 16.67 7.18 -11.66
CA THR A 274 16.99 5.80 -11.27
C THR A 274 18.35 5.62 -10.63
N THR A 275 19.23 6.61 -10.68
CA THR A 275 20.62 6.48 -10.20
C THR A 275 21.15 7.79 -9.60
N GLY A 276 22.24 7.69 -8.86
CA GLY A 276 22.90 8.84 -8.22
C GLY A 276 22.28 9.21 -6.87
N ALA A 277 22.68 10.35 -6.34
CA ALA A 277 22.24 10.82 -5.02
C ALA A 277 20.73 11.06 -4.91
N SER A 278 20.04 11.32 -6.04
CA SER A 278 18.60 11.54 -6.11
C SER A 278 17.85 10.28 -6.61
N SER A 279 18.41 9.08 -6.48
CA SER A 279 17.78 7.84 -6.93
C SER A 279 16.39 7.66 -6.29
N GLY A 280 15.36 7.39 -7.10
CA GLY A 280 13.97 7.31 -6.62
C GLY A 280 13.22 8.65 -6.59
N ARG A 281 13.84 9.77 -6.92
CA ARG A 281 13.14 11.04 -7.02
C ARG A 281 12.20 11.05 -8.21
N THR A 282 10.94 11.43 -8.01
CA THR A 282 10.03 11.80 -9.08
C THR A 282 10.21 13.27 -9.45
N ILE A 283 10.25 13.56 -10.74
CA ILE A 283 10.50 14.91 -11.26
C ILE A 283 9.45 15.32 -12.28
N ARG A 284 9.17 16.63 -12.35
CA ARG A 284 8.35 17.22 -13.42
C ARG A 284 9.20 17.35 -14.67
N VAL A 285 8.71 16.85 -15.79
CA VAL A 285 9.40 16.91 -17.11
C VAL A 285 8.37 17.30 -18.16
N GLU A 286 8.64 18.34 -18.97
CA GLU A 286 7.68 18.92 -19.91
C GLU A 286 7.00 17.90 -20.83
N ASP A 287 7.80 16.96 -21.39
CA ASP A 287 7.31 15.88 -22.27
C ASP A 287 7.27 14.52 -21.52
N GLY A 288 7.19 14.55 -20.18
CA GLY A 288 7.21 13.36 -19.34
C GLY A 288 5.89 12.60 -19.34
N ARG A 289 5.91 11.44 -18.67
CA ARG A 289 4.72 10.62 -18.48
C ARG A 289 3.68 11.37 -17.63
N PRO A 290 2.43 11.56 -18.14
CA PRO A 290 1.36 12.14 -17.32
C PRO A 290 0.93 11.14 -16.22
N VAL A 291 0.86 11.62 -14.98
CA VAL A 291 0.30 10.90 -13.83
C VAL A 291 -0.75 11.79 -13.15
N ASP A 292 -1.79 11.16 -12.59
CA ASP A 292 -2.79 11.83 -11.76
C ASP A 292 -2.22 11.97 -10.34
N LEU A 293 -1.62 13.10 -10.00
CA LEU A 293 -1.09 13.38 -8.66
C LEU A 293 -2.21 13.76 -7.70
N VAL A 294 -2.37 13.03 -6.62
CA VAL A 294 -3.19 13.40 -5.47
C VAL A 294 -2.42 14.41 -4.64
N TYR A 295 -2.82 15.68 -4.68
CA TYR A 295 -2.12 16.78 -4.00
C TYR A 295 -2.85 17.33 -2.77
N HIS A 296 -4.11 16.92 -2.56
CA HIS A 296 -4.90 17.39 -1.43
C HIS A 296 -5.91 16.32 -1.00
N VAL A 297 -6.17 16.24 0.30
CA VAL A 297 -7.19 15.37 0.91
C VAL A 297 -8.03 16.17 1.90
N ASP A 298 -9.35 15.92 1.93
CA ASP A 298 -10.20 16.33 3.05
C ASP A 298 -9.92 15.39 4.23
N ARG A 299 -9.10 15.86 5.18
CA ARG A 299 -8.64 15.08 6.32
C ARG A 299 -9.78 14.53 7.18
N ASP A 300 -10.74 15.37 7.49
CA ASP A 300 -11.82 14.97 8.40
C ASP A 300 -12.75 13.96 7.72
N ALA A 301 -13.10 14.19 6.46
CA ALA A 301 -13.86 13.24 5.65
C ALA A 301 -13.10 11.92 5.45
N PHE A 302 -11.78 11.95 5.33
CA PHE A 302 -10.94 10.75 5.25
C PHE A 302 -11.02 9.92 6.53
N PHE A 303 -10.79 10.53 7.71
CA PHE A 303 -10.87 9.81 8.98
C PHE A 303 -12.29 9.33 9.30
N ASP A 304 -13.32 10.06 8.90
CA ASP A 304 -14.71 9.61 9.01
C ASP A 304 -14.95 8.39 8.12
N TYR A 305 -14.53 8.44 6.86
CA TYR A 305 -14.70 7.34 5.92
C TYR A 305 -14.05 6.03 6.38
N ILE A 306 -12.78 6.06 6.77
CA ILE A 306 -12.09 4.84 7.22
C ILE A 306 -12.66 4.32 8.55
N THR A 307 -13.11 5.22 9.44
CA THR A 307 -13.75 4.83 10.70
C THR A 307 -15.13 4.20 10.44
N ASP A 308 -15.90 4.74 9.49
CA ASP A 308 -17.21 4.18 9.11
C ASP A 308 -17.07 2.81 8.44
N LEU A 309 -16.03 2.61 7.60
CA LEU A 309 -15.70 1.28 7.08
C LEU A 309 -15.35 0.31 8.22
N ALA A 310 -14.57 0.76 9.21
CA ALA A 310 -14.17 -0.06 10.34
C ALA A 310 -15.32 -0.38 11.33
N ARG A 311 -16.45 0.32 11.24
CA ARG A 311 -17.68 0.01 11.99
C ARG A 311 -18.55 -1.07 11.33
N LYS A 312 -18.25 -1.40 10.07
CA LYS A 312 -19.01 -2.45 9.37
C LYS A 312 -18.59 -3.83 9.90
N ASP A 313 -19.59 -4.63 10.25
CA ASP A 313 -19.42 -6.02 10.69
C ASP A 313 -19.02 -6.97 9.54
#